data_8b00451e3908d05355a1a035a9987f6c
#
_entry.id   8b00451e3908d05355a1a035a9987f6c
#
_cell.length_a   1.000
_cell.length_b   1.000
_cell.length_c   1.000
_cell.angle_alpha   90.00
_cell.angle_beta   90.00
_cell.angle_gamma   90.00
#
_symmetry.space_group_name_H-M   'P 1'
#
loop_
_entity.id
_entity.type
_entity.pdbx_description
1 polymer ?
#
loop_
_entity_poly.entity_id
_entity_poly.type
_entity_poly.pdbx_seq_one_letter_code
_entity_poly.pdbx_strand_id
1 'polypeptide(L)'
;MQTRQKKRWEDQSLTGIGRLAARASRFSDSAEKLSLDGMWKFLYLDAPEYSPKGFEGKDYDTEKWDSIEVPSCWQIKGYDRMHYTDVYYLFPLNPPFVPSENPTGIYKREFTIAPEWLKNRTTLRFEGVDSAYDVWVNGIHAGYSKVSRLPAEFDISSYIKEGTNNLTVRVYKWSDGSYLEDQDMWWFSGI
;
A
#
# COMPACT_ATOMS: atom_id res chain seq x y z
N MET A 1 -5.75 -18.65 -28.05
CA MET A 1 -5.44 -17.47 -27.20
C MET A 1 -5.28 -17.98 -25.78
N GLN A 2 -4.07 -17.91 -25.23
CA GLN A 2 -3.91 -18.17 -23.78
C GLN A 2 -4.59 -17.01 -23.03
N THR A 3 -5.58 -17.32 -22.23
CA THR A 3 -6.23 -16.35 -21.34
C THR A 3 -5.19 -15.89 -20.30
N ARG A 4 -4.78 -14.62 -20.36
CA ARG A 4 -3.90 -14.01 -19.35
C ARG A 4 -4.56 -14.18 -17.98
N GLN A 5 -3.84 -14.77 -17.03
CA GLN A 5 -4.32 -14.89 -15.66
C GLN A 5 -4.39 -13.50 -15.03
N LYS A 6 -5.57 -13.14 -14.50
CA LYS A 6 -5.74 -11.88 -13.77
C LYS A 6 -4.86 -11.82 -12.54
N LYS A 7 -4.21 -10.71 -12.34
CA LYS A 7 -3.52 -10.38 -11.10
C LYS A 7 -4.52 -9.84 -10.09
N ARG A 8 -4.16 -9.82 -8.81
CA ARG A 8 -5.02 -9.29 -7.72
C ARG A 8 -5.48 -7.85 -8.00
N TRP A 9 -4.59 -7.01 -8.46
CA TRP A 9 -4.85 -5.61 -8.80
C TRP A 9 -5.55 -5.42 -10.16
N GLU A 10 -5.91 -6.49 -10.84
CA GLU A 10 -6.72 -6.53 -12.06
C GLU A 10 -8.08 -7.19 -11.83
N ASP A 11 -8.42 -7.56 -10.60
CA ASP A 11 -9.67 -8.25 -10.29
C ASP A 11 -10.72 -7.27 -9.74
N GLN A 12 -11.65 -6.89 -10.60
CA GLN A 12 -12.73 -5.95 -10.31
C GLN A 12 -13.66 -6.42 -9.18
N SER A 13 -13.78 -7.72 -8.95
CA SER A 13 -14.57 -8.28 -7.85
C SER A 13 -13.89 -8.18 -6.49
N LEU A 14 -12.58 -7.91 -6.49
CA LEU A 14 -11.74 -7.86 -5.30
C LEU A 14 -11.40 -6.41 -4.93
N THR A 15 -12.13 -5.82 -3.99
CA THR A 15 -11.83 -4.47 -3.48
C THR A 15 -10.93 -4.46 -2.25
N GLY A 16 -10.81 -5.60 -1.57
CA GLY A 16 -9.94 -5.74 -0.40
C GLY A 16 -9.90 -7.17 0.13
N ILE A 17 -8.84 -7.49 0.86
CA ILE A 17 -8.67 -8.74 1.63
C ILE A 17 -8.32 -8.32 3.05
N GLY A 18 -8.95 -8.90 4.07
CA GLY A 18 -8.69 -8.58 5.47
C GLY A 18 -9.01 -7.14 5.87
N ARG A 19 -9.52 -6.33 4.94
CA ARG A 19 -9.92 -4.96 5.19
C ARG A 19 -11.25 -4.94 5.95
N LEU A 20 -11.34 -4.10 6.97
CA LEU A 20 -12.59 -3.82 7.67
C LEU A 20 -13.57 -3.10 6.74
N ALA A 21 -14.86 -3.10 7.11
CA ALA A 21 -15.87 -2.36 6.37
C ALA A 21 -15.44 -0.89 6.19
N ALA A 22 -15.54 -0.39 4.96
CA ALA A 22 -15.12 0.97 4.66
C ALA A 22 -15.98 1.98 5.43
N ARG A 23 -15.33 2.97 6.02
CA ARG A 23 -15.98 4.07 6.73
C ARG A 23 -15.15 5.33 6.63
N ALA A 24 -15.79 6.46 6.47
CA ALA A 24 -15.17 7.78 6.45
C ALA A 24 -15.15 8.46 7.82
N SER A 25 -15.75 7.84 8.85
CA SER A 25 -15.84 8.43 10.19
C SER A 25 -14.48 8.46 10.87
N ARG A 26 -14.25 9.52 11.65
CA ARG A 26 -13.09 9.60 12.55
C ARG A 26 -13.21 8.59 13.69
N PHE A 27 -12.06 8.21 14.23
CA PHE A 27 -11.99 7.53 15.51
C PHE A 27 -12.52 8.45 16.62
N SER A 28 -12.95 7.83 17.72
CA SER A 28 -13.15 8.54 18.98
C SER A 28 -11.87 9.28 19.37
N ASP A 29 -11.99 10.51 19.84
CA ASP A 29 -10.84 11.28 20.34
C ASP A 29 -10.20 10.65 21.58
N SER A 30 -10.90 9.73 22.25
CA SER A 30 -10.41 8.94 23.38
C SER A 30 -9.56 7.72 22.99
N ALA A 31 -9.50 7.34 21.71
CA ALA A 31 -8.66 6.24 21.27
C ALA A 31 -7.18 6.63 21.29
N GLU A 32 -6.34 5.76 21.85
CA GLU A 32 -4.90 5.93 21.76
C GLU A 32 -4.45 5.78 20.30
N LYS A 33 -3.52 6.63 19.86
CA LYS A 33 -3.06 6.69 18.47
C LYS A 33 -1.54 6.71 18.42
N LEU A 34 -0.99 5.90 17.54
CA LEU A 34 0.42 5.91 17.17
C LEU A 34 0.53 6.32 15.70
N SER A 35 1.14 7.50 15.42
CA SER A 35 1.44 7.88 14.04
C SER A 35 2.60 7.07 13.50
N LEU A 36 2.43 6.61 12.27
CA LEU A 36 3.48 5.97 11.49
C LEU A 36 4.02 6.90 10.38
N ASP A 37 3.69 8.18 10.42
CA ASP A 37 4.28 9.19 9.54
C ASP A 37 5.78 9.35 9.81
N GLY A 38 6.53 9.78 8.80
CA GLY A 38 7.96 10.02 8.88
C GLY A 38 8.76 9.15 7.92
N MET A 39 10.02 8.86 8.25
CA MET A 39 10.92 8.14 7.34
C MET A 39 10.66 6.64 7.34
N TRP A 40 10.54 6.06 6.14
CA TRP A 40 10.41 4.64 5.90
C TRP A 40 11.57 4.16 5.03
N LYS A 41 11.99 2.92 5.16
CA LYS A 41 12.80 2.23 4.16
C LYS A 41 11.98 2.02 2.90
N PHE A 42 12.60 2.23 1.74
CA PHE A 42 11.90 2.22 0.46
C PHE A 42 12.69 1.51 -0.64
N LEU A 43 12.01 0.67 -1.39
CA LEU A 43 12.55 0.02 -2.58
C LEU A 43 11.61 0.28 -3.76
N TYR A 44 12.09 1.01 -4.76
CA TYR A 44 11.38 1.22 -6.01
C TYR A 44 11.69 0.10 -7.01
N LEU A 45 10.66 -0.36 -7.72
CA LEU A 45 10.74 -1.42 -8.72
C LEU A 45 9.90 -1.06 -9.94
N ASP A 46 10.34 -1.45 -11.14
CA ASP A 46 9.60 -1.22 -12.38
C ASP A 46 8.36 -2.11 -12.52
N ALA A 47 8.31 -3.22 -11.78
CA ALA A 47 7.15 -4.13 -11.77
C ALA A 47 7.09 -4.96 -10.47
N PRO A 48 5.87 -5.40 -10.07
CA PRO A 48 5.68 -6.21 -8.87
C PRO A 48 6.44 -7.53 -8.89
N GLU A 49 6.65 -8.09 -10.07
CA GLU A 49 7.37 -9.34 -10.31
C GLU A 49 8.85 -9.28 -9.91
N TYR A 50 9.41 -8.08 -9.82
CA TYR A 50 10.79 -7.86 -9.38
C TYR A 50 10.92 -7.77 -7.85
N SER A 51 9.82 -7.90 -7.11
CA SER A 51 9.88 -7.91 -5.64
C SER A 51 10.82 -9.02 -5.16
N PRO A 52 11.82 -8.70 -4.32
CA PRO A 52 12.72 -9.70 -3.78
C PRO A 52 11.96 -10.76 -2.99
N LYS A 53 12.39 -12.01 -3.05
CA LYS A 53 11.77 -13.06 -2.24
C LYS A 53 11.96 -12.79 -0.74
N GLY A 54 10.89 -12.89 0.03
CA GLY A 54 10.91 -12.74 1.48
C GLY A 54 11.03 -11.30 1.96
N PHE A 55 10.85 -10.29 1.07
CA PHE A 55 10.91 -8.88 1.43
C PHE A 55 9.95 -8.50 2.56
N GLU A 56 8.86 -9.24 2.70
CA GLU A 56 7.86 -9.07 3.75
C GLU A 56 8.36 -9.51 5.14
N GLY A 57 9.39 -10.35 5.18
CA GLY A 57 9.94 -10.90 6.41
C GLY A 57 10.46 -9.82 7.35
N LYS A 58 10.22 -9.99 8.66
CA LYS A 58 10.65 -9.02 9.68
C LYS A 58 12.17 -8.80 9.71
N ASP A 59 12.94 -9.84 9.42
CA ASP A 59 14.41 -9.84 9.46
C ASP A 59 15.04 -9.61 8.07
N TYR A 60 14.24 -9.19 7.09
CA TYR A 60 14.74 -8.91 5.75
C TYR A 60 15.69 -7.71 5.76
N ASP A 61 16.89 -7.89 5.21
CA ASP A 61 17.91 -6.84 5.14
C ASP A 61 17.49 -5.71 4.20
N THR A 62 17.36 -4.52 4.76
CA THR A 62 17.00 -3.28 4.04
C THR A 62 18.14 -2.26 4.05
N GLU A 63 19.37 -2.64 4.34
CA GLU A 63 20.50 -1.71 4.43
C GLU A 63 20.69 -0.93 3.12
N LYS A 64 20.51 -1.61 1.99
CA LYS A 64 20.66 -1.04 0.64
C LYS A 64 19.41 -0.34 0.11
N TRP A 65 18.32 -0.32 0.89
CA TRP A 65 17.11 0.39 0.49
C TRP A 65 17.24 1.88 0.75
N ASP A 66 16.63 2.66 -0.10
CA ASP A 66 16.51 4.10 0.12
C ASP A 66 15.65 4.41 1.36
N SER A 67 15.48 5.69 1.61
CA SER A 67 14.55 6.19 2.62
C SER A 67 13.60 7.18 1.97
N ILE A 68 12.32 7.07 2.28
CA ILE A 68 11.27 7.97 1.80
C ILE A 68 10.43 8.46 2.95
N GLU A 69 10.05 9.73 2.88
CA GLU A 69 9.11 10.32 3.83
C GLU A 69 7.67 9.89 3.51
N VAL A 70 6.91 9.53 4.53
CA VAL A 70 5.48 9.25 4.47
C VAL A 70 4.78 10.26 5.40
N PRO A 71 3.70 10.94 4.94
CA PRO A 71 3.04 10.79 3.65
C PRO A 71 3.79 11.46 2.50
N SER A 72 3.87 10.79 1.35
CA SER A 72 4.33 11.40 0.10
C SER A 72 4.05 10.54 -1.12
N CYS A 73 4.05 11.17 -2.29
CA CYS A 73 4.09 10.46 -3.57
C CYS A 73 5.55 10.25 -3.98
N TRP A 74 5.90 9.05 -4.42
CA TRP A 74 7.31 8.74 -4.78
C TRP A 74 7.79 9.53 -5.99
N GLN A 75 6.89 9.98 -6.90
CA GLN A 75 7.26 10.78 -8.06
C GLN A 75 7.87 12.13 -7.67
N ILE A 76 7.34 12.78 -6.63
CA ILE A 76 7.92 14.05 -6.13
C ILE A 76 9.22 13.84 -5.33
N LYS A 77 9.55 12.60 -5.01
CA LYS A 77 10.82 12.22 -4.37
C LYS A 77 11.87 11.73 -5.36
N GLY A 78 11.59 11.81 -6.67
CA GLY A 78 12.54 11.50 -7.72
C GLY A 78 12.46 10.07 -8.28
N TYR A 79 11.46 9.29 -7.89
CA TYR A 79 11.20 7.97 -8.44
C TYR A 79 10.08 8.04 -9.49
N ASP A 80 10.21 7.23 -10.59
CA ASP A 80 9.24 7.24 -11.66
C ASP A 80 9.07 8.63 -12.31
N ARG A 81 8.12 8.78 -13.19
CA ARG A 81 7.84 10.02 -13.90
C ARG A 81 6.52 10.63 -13.45
N MET A 82 6.50 11.93 -13.33
CA MET A 82 5.27 12.69 -13.17
C MET A 82 4.55 12.76 -14.51
N HIS A 83 3.33 12.25 -14.56
CA HIS A 83 2.47 12.34 -15.72
C HIS A 83 1.18 13.05 -15.34
N TYR A 84 0.75 13.95 -16.22
CA TYR A 84 -0.55 14.57 -16.16
C TYR A 84 -1.32 14.25 -17.44
N THR A 85 -2.53 13.79 -17.30
CA THR A 85 -3.47 13.60 -18.40
C THR A 85 -4.88 13.90 -17.89
N ASP A 86 -5.68 14.56 -18.72
CA ASP A 86 -7.07 14.86 -18.38
C ASP A 86 -8.07 13.99 -19.18
N VAL A 87 -7.69 13.60 -20.40
CA VAL A 87 -8.58 12.86 -21.32
C VAL A 87 -7.97 11.58 -21.89
N TYR A 88 -6.72 11.28 -21.58
CA TYR A 88 -6.00 10.12 -22.12
C TYR A 88 -5.42 9.27 -21.01
N TYR A 89 -5.52 7.95 -21.16
CA TYR A 89 -4.75 7.01 -20.35
C TYR A 89 -3.32 6.89 -20.87
N LEU A 90 -2.36 6.73 -19.98
CA LEU A 90 -0.95 6.51 -20.32
C LEU A 90 -0.67 5.15 -20.98
N PHE A 91 -1.66 4.29 -21.03
CA PHE A 91 -1.58 2.92 -21.55
C PHE A 91 -2.86 2.55 -22.32
N PRO A 92 -2.82 1.52 -23.18
CA PRO A 92 -3.98 1.09 -23.95
C PRO A 92 -5.17 0.70 -23.06
N LEU A 93 -6.36 1.17 -23.44
CA LEU A 93 -7.62 0.81 -22.76
C LEU A 93 -7.94 -0.66 -22.95
N ASN A 94 -7.76 -1.45 -21.93
CA ASN A 94 -8.09 -2.88 -21.90
C ASN A 94 -8.49 -3.32 -20.48
N PRO A 95 -9.52 -2.70 -19.86
CA PRO A 95 -9.91 -3.04 -18.50
C PRO A 95 -10.33 -4.53 -18.39
N PRO A 96 -10.00 -5.19 -17.29
CA PRO A 96 -9.36 -4.65 -16.09
C PRO A 96 -7.82 -4.72 -16.10
N PHE A 97 -7.21 -5.07 -17.23
CA PHE A 97 -5.78 -5.31 -17.33
C PHE A 97 -5.01 -4.00 -17.38
N VAL A 98 -3.97 -3.92 -16.56
CA VAL A 98 -3.02 -2.80 -16.53
C VAL A 98 -1.68 -3.24 -17.15
N PRO A 99 -0.75 -2.30 -17.45
CA PRO A 99 0.57 -2.64 -17.98
C PRO A 99 1.29 -3.68 -17.11
N SER A 100 2.10 -4.51 -17.73
CA SER A 100 3.02 -5.42 -17.02
C SER A 100 4.16 -4.61 -16.38
N GLU A 101 4.57 -3.53 -17.01
CA GLU A 101 5.44 -2.50 -16.43
C GLU A 101 4.57 -1.65 -15.51
N ASN A 102 4.53 -2.06 -14.24
CA ASN A 102 3.68 -1.48 -13.21
C ASN A 102 4.56 -1.03 -12.04
N PRO A 103 5.01 0.24 -12.04
CA PRO A 103 5.86 0.77 -10.98
C PRO A 103 5.33 0.39 -9.60
N THR A 104 6.24 -0.09 -8.77
CA THR A 104 5.90 -0.67 -7.47
C THR A 104 6.85 -0.14 -6.40
N GLY A 105 6.28 0.34 -5.31
CA GLY A 105 7.05 0.77 -4.13
C GLY A 105 6.89 -0.22 -2.99
N ILE A 106 7.99 -0.69 -2.42
CA ILE A 106 7.98 -1.47 -1.18
C ILE A 106 8.45 -0.57 -0.05
N TYR A 107 7.59 -0.37 0.93
CA TYR A 107 7.82 0.43 2.12
C TYR A 107 8.01 -0.48 3.32
N LYS A 108 8.96 -0.15 4.20
CA LYS A 108 9.19 -0.92 5.43
C LYS A 108 9.50 0.00 6.59
N ARG A 109 8.86 -0.26 7.75
CA ARG A 109 9.05 0.52 8.97
C ARG A 109 8.92 -0.36 10.20
N GLU A 110 9.74 -0.07 11.20
CA GLU A 110 9.56 -0.59 12.54
C GLU A 110 8.71 0.36 13.39
N PHE A 111 7.94 -0.22 14.30
CA PHE A 111 7.15 0.52 15.28
C PHE A 111 7.08 -0.27 16.59
N THR A 112 6.93 0.44 17.68
CA THR A 112 6.94 -0.16 19.02
C THR A 112 5.54 -0.15 19.60
N ILE A 113 5.12 -1.29 20.13
CA ILE A 113 3.82 -1.46 20.81
C ILE A 113 4.06 -1.68 22.30
N ALA A 114 3.41 -0.86 23.12
CA ALA A 114 3.39 -1.02 24.57
C ALA A 114 2.43 -2.16 24.99
N PRO A 115 2.65 -2.83 26.14
CA PRO A 115 1.84 -3.97 26.58
C PRO A 115 0.34 -3.66 26.68
N GLU A 116 -0.02 -2.42 26.97
CA GLU A 116 -1.41 -1.96 27.11
C GLU A 116 -2.22 -2.11 25.83
N TRP A 117 -1.57 -1.93 24.66
CA TRP A 117 -2.21 -2.06 23.36
C TRP A 117 -2.70 -3.49 23.09
N LEU A 118 -1.99 -4.50 23.64
CA LEU A 118 -2.35 -5.91 23.43
C LEU A 118 -3.65 -6.31 24.13
N LYS A 119 -4.15 -5.47 25.04
CA LYS A 119 -5.42 -5.69 25.75
C LYS A 119 -6.63 -5.21 24.96
N ASN A 120 -6.39 -4.46 23.90
CA ASN A 120 -7.41 -3.80 23.10
C ASN A 120 -7.32 -4.23 21.64
N ARG A 121 -8.38 -3.93 20.90
CA ARG A 121 -8.35 -4.06 19.45
C ARG A 121 -7.44 -2.99 18.86
N THR A 122 -6.45 -3.41 18.07
CA THR A 122 -5.54 -2.51 17.38
C THR A 122 -5.84 -2.51 15.88
N THR A 123 -6.13 -1.33 15.35
CA THR A 123 -6.46 -1.12 13.95
C THR A 123 -5.35 -0.31 13.27
N LEU A 124 -4.78 -0.86 12.21
CA LEU A 124 -3.92 -0.14 11.29
C LEU A 124 -4.80 0.58 10.27
N ARG A 125 -4.62 1.89 10.14
CA ARG A 125 -5.38 2.72 9.22
C ARG A 125 -4.46 3.46 8.27
N PHE A 126 -4.75 3.36 6.99
CA PHE A 126 -4.22 4.21 5.93
C PHE A 126 -5.28 5.23 5.53
N GLU A 127 -4.93 6.50 5.47
CA GLU A 127 -5.85 7.55 5.04
C GLU A 127 -5.99 7.62 3.52
N GLY A 128 -4.97 7.19 2.80
CA GLY A 128 -4.96 7.04 1.34
C GLY A 128 -3.70 6.34 0.87
N VAL A 129 -3.84 5.44 -0.08
CA VAL A 129 -2.71 4.78 -0.77
C VAL A 129 -3.08 4.58 -2.23
N ASP A 130 -2.31 5.17 -3.13
CA ASP A 130 -2.60 5.17 -4.56
C ASP A 130 -1.66 4.21 -5.32
N SER A 131 -2.17 3.21 -6.08
CA SER A 131 -3.59 2.92 -6.39
C SER A 131 -4.11 1.68 -5.65
N ALA A 132 -3.26 0.67 -5.42
CA ALA A 132 -3.57 -0.55 -4.69
C ALA A 132 -2.37 -1.03 -3.91
N TYR A 133 -2.57 -1.81 -2.85
CA TYR A 133 -1.46 -2.22 -2.00
C TYR A 133 -1.75 -3.47 -1.18
N ASP A 134 -0.68 -4.20 -0.88
CA ASP A 134 -0.64 -5.28 0.11
C ASP A 134 0.05 -4.84 1.39
N VAL A 135 -0.37 -5.40 2.52
CA VAL A 135 0.12 -5.08 3.86
C VAL A 135 0.56 -6.34 4.58
N TRP A 136 1.73 -6.30 5.22
CA TRP A 136 2.24 -7.36 6.10
C TRP A 136 2.64 -6.75 7.45
N VAL A 137 2.29 -7.45 8.51
CA VAL A 137 2.73 -7.13 9.87
C VAL A 137 3.55 -8.32 10.38
N ASN A 138 4.79 -8.08 10.78
CA ASN A 138 5.73 -9.11 11.24
C ASN A 138 5.90 -10.28 10.23
N GLY A 139 5.83 -9.98 8.93
CA GLY A 139 5.94 -10.97 7.85
C GLY A 139 4.64 -11.72 7.53
N ILE A 140 3.57 -11.49 8.27
CA ILE A 140 2.26 -12.12 8.03
C ILE A 140 1.41 -11.18 7.19
N HIS A 141 0.84 -11.68 6.09
CA HIS A 141 -0.03 -10.90 5.22
C HIS A 141 -1.31 -10.50 5.97
N ALA A 142 -1.43 -9.22 6.29
CA ALA A 142 -2.58 -8.67 7.01
C ALA A 142 -3.74 -8.33 6.07
N GLY A 143 -3.42 -7.97 4.82
CA GLY A 143 -4.48 -7.70 3.86
C GLY A 143 -4.04 -6.97 2.60
N TYR A 144 -5.05 -6.62 1.80
CA TYR A 144 -4.95 -5.89 0.54
C TYR A 144 -6.07 -4.85 0.46
N SER A 145 -5.80 -3.72 -0.15
CA SER A 145 -6.83 -2.72 -0.47
C SER A 145 -6.51 -2.01 -1.78
N LYS A 146 -7.52 -1.43 -2.36
CA LYS A 146 -7.49 -0.44 -3.43
C LYS A 146 -8.56 0.61 -3.14
N VAL A 147 -8.77 1.58 -3.99
CA VAL A 147 -9.55 2.81 -3.80
C VAL A 147 -8.70 3.88 -3.10
N SER A 148 -7.94 4.57 -3.92
CA SER A 148 -6.80 5.41 -3.54
C SER A 148 -7.09 6.48 -2.50
N ARG A 149 -8.29 7.08 -2.53
CA ARG A 149 -8.62 8.28 -1.76
C ARG A 149 -9.56 8.05 -0.60
N LEU A 150 -9.83 6.79 -0.28
CA LEU A 150 -10.63 6.42 0.88
C LEU A 150 -9.77 5.71 1.93
N PRO A 151 -10.04 5.97 3.21
CA PRO A 151 -9.37 5.26 4.28
C PRO A 151 -9.59 3.75 4.21
N ALA A 152 -8.54 3.00 4.49
CA ALA A 152 -8.62 1.56 4.63
C ALA A 152 -8.06 1.11 5.99
N GLU A 153 -8.78 0.22 6.64
CA GLU A 153 -8.49 -0.24 7.99
C GLU A 153 -8.30 -1.75 8.03
N PHE A 154 -7.32 -2.19 8.81
CA PHE A 154 -7.01 -3.61 9.03
C PHE A 154 -6.93 -3.88 10.52
N ASP A 155 -7.61 -4.93 10.98
CA ASP A 155 -7.43 -5.41 12.35
C ASP A 155 -6.10 -6.17 12.44
N ILE A 156 -5.14 -5.60 13.16
CA ILE A 156 -3.81 -6.18 13.31
C ILE A 156 -3.57 -6.77 14.70
N SER A 157 -4.60 -6.87 15.53
CA SER A 157 -4.48 -7.30 16.93
C SER A 157 -3.78 -8.66 17.09
N SER A 158 -4.01 -9.60 16.16
CA SER A 158 -3.41 -10.93 16.18
C SER A 158 -2.00 -11.00 15.58
N TYR A 159 -1.52 -9.93 14.95
CA TYR A 159 -0.23 -9.89 14.26
C TYR A 159 0.84 -9.13 15.03
N ILE A 160 0.44 -8.27 15.98
CA ILE A 160 1.35 -7.46 16.80
C ILE A 160 1.78 -8.18 18.07
N LYS A 161 2.93 -7.76 18.60
CA LYS A 161 3.47 -8.20 19.89
C LYS A 161 3.99 -6.99 20.66
N GLU A 162 4.25 -7.18 21.96
CA GLU A 162 4.95 -6.20 22.76
C GLU A 162 6.35 -5.90 22.19
N GLY A 163 6.77 -4.65 22.28
CA GLY A 163 8.04 -4.18 21.77
C GLY A 163 8.02 -3.94 20.26
N THR A 164 9.12 -4.23 19.59
CA THR A 164 9.32 -3.92 18.18
C THR A 164 8.52 -4.83 17.25
N ASN A 165 7.78 -4.20 16.36
CA ASN A 165 7.02 -4.82 15.28
C ASN A 165 7.50 -4.24 13.94
N ASN A 166 7.28 -4.97 12.86
CA ASN A 166 7.63 -4.56 11.51
C ASN A 166 6.38 -4.47 10.64
N LEU A 167 6.24 -3.36 9.93
CA LEU A 167 5.20 -3.13 8.94
C LEU A 167 5.86 -3.07 7.55
N THR A 168 5.35 -3.86 6.62
CA THR A 168 5.73 -3.83 5.21
C THR A 168 4.50 -3.54 4.36
N VAL A 169 4.63 -2.61 3.42
CA VAL A 169 3.55 -2.24 2.48
C VAL A 169 4.11 -2.28 1.07
N ARG A 170 3.44 -2.98 0.15
CA ARG A 170 3.78 -2.96 -1.27
C ARG A 170 2.68 -2.27 -2.05
N VAL A 171 3.02 -1.13 -2.63
CA VAL A 171 2.10 -0.26 -3.37
C VAL A 171 2.31 -0.46 -4.87
N TYR A 172 1.22 -0.57 -5.61
CA TYR A 172 1.19 -0.71 -7.07
C TYR A 172 0.68 0.59 -7.69
N LYS A 173 1.40 1.11 -8.69
CA LYS A 173 0.97 2.31 -9.42
C LYS A 173 -0.34 2.09 -10.16
N TRP A 174 -0.44 0.94 -10.85
CA TRP A 174 -1.59 0.64 -11.69
C TRP A 174 -2.43 -0.49 -11.10
N SER A 175 -3.73 -0.27 -11.09
CA SER A 175 -4.74 -1.28 -10.78
C SER A 175 -5.95 -1.12 -11.70
N ASP A 176 -6.89 -2.03 -11.64
CA ASP A 176 -8.18 -1.85 -12.33
C ASP A 176 -8.93 -0.59 -11.86
N GLY A 177 -8.66 -0.13 -10.63
CA GLY A 177 -9.12 1.16 -10.11
C GLY A 177 -8.61 2.34 -10.91
N SER A 178 -7.43 2.27 -11.50
CA SER A 178 -6.87 3.34 -12.31
C SER A 178 -7.77 3.77 -13.47
N TYR A 179 -8.60 2.85 -14.00
CA TYR A 179 -9.57 3.18 -15.05
C TYR A 179 -10.75 4.03 -14.58
N LEU A 180 -11.02 4.08 -13.28
CA LEU A 180 -12.13 4.80 -12.67
C LEU A 180 -11.69 6.04 -11.88
N GLU A 181 -10.46 6.02 -11.40
CA GLU A 181 -9.93 7.02 -10.47
C GLU A 181 -9.14 8.13 -11.17
N ASP A 182 -8.82 7.94 -12.45
CA ASP A 182 -8.23 8.99 -13.29
C ASP A 182 -9.29 9.99 -13.68
N GLN A 183 -9.23 11.18 -13.08
CA GLN A 183 -10.20 12.23 -13.25
C GLN A 183 -9.49 13.61 -13.30
N ASP A 184 -8.83 13.89 -14.42
CA ASP A 184 -8.11 15.16 -14.62
C ASP A 184 -7.12 15.45 -13.49
N MET A 185 -6.13 14.58 -13.30
CA MET A 185 -5.15 14.68 -12.24
C MET A 185 -3.80 14.07 -12.60
N TRP A 186 -2.83 14.35 -11.75
CA TRP A 186 -1.52 13.72 -11.82
C TRP A 186 -1.59 12.25 -11.42
N TRP A 187 -0.91 11.40 -12.18
CA TRP A 187 -0.74 9.99 -11.89
C TRP A 187 0.35 9.80 -10.82
N PHE A 188 0.02 10.13 -9.59
CA PHE A 188 0.88 9.93 -8.45
C PHE A 188 0.62 8.59 -7.76
N SER A 189 1.60 8.13 -6.98
CA SER A 189 1.48 6.90 -6.20
C SER A 189 2.30 7.02 -4.92
N GLY A 190 1.83 6.36 -3.86
CA GLY A 190 2.47 6.40 -2.56
C GLY A 190 1.50 6.22 -1.42
N ILE A 191 1.97 6.48 -0.22
CA ILE A 191 1.23 6.41 1.04
C ILE A 191 1.07 7.82 1.60
#